data_4a3142270c965622f9ec9fc00030d46e
#
_entry.id   4a3142270c965622f9ec9fc00030d46e
#
_cell.length_a   1.000
_cell.length_b   1.000
_cell.length_c   1.000
_cell.angle_alpha   90.00
_cell.angle_beta   90.00
_cell.angle_gamma   90.00
#
_symmetry.space_group_name_H-M   'P 1'
#
loop_
_entity.id
_entity.type
_entity.pdbx_description
1 polymer ?
#
loop_
_entity_poly.entity_id
_entity_poly.type
_entity_poly.pdbx_seq_one_letter_code
_entity_poly.pdbx_strand_id
1 'polypeptide(L)'
;MDETSLSQGELYTIVTNKSAHGCKGSLVAMIQGTKSENVIYYLSKLPRTKRLKVKEITIDLSPSMKLIAKRAFPNATIVSDRFHVQKLMNEAISDLRVDYRWKAIDQENQEIALAKEVGRKFIPHTFENGDTRRQLLARSRHIVMKHFSKWTDSQKRRAEILFREYPAIEEAYSISMKLTQIFNTRCEKNVALTKLSQWYD
;
A
#
# COMPACT_ATOMS: atom_id res chain seq x y z
N MET A 1 -5.71 3.24 -15.82
CA MET A 1 -6.83 4.13 -15.46
C MET A 1 -6.79 4.29 -13.96
N ASP A 2 -6.92 5.50 -13.47
CA ASP A 2 -6.72 5.85 -12.07
C ASP A 2 -7.54 7.07 -11.68
N GLU A 3 -7.76 7.29 -10.38
CA GLU A 3 -8.41 8.48 -9.83
C GLU A 3 -7.34 9.42 -9.26
N THR A 4 -7.53 10.71 -9.47
CA THR A 4 -6.63 11.72 -8.91
C THR A 4 -7.43 12.91 -8.39
N SER A 5 -6.92 13.50 -7.30
CA SER A 5 -7.41 14.78 -6.82
C SER A 5 -6.51 15.89 -7.35
N LEU A 6 -7.11 16.91 -7.94
CA LEU A 6 -6.45 18.16 -8.28
C LEU A 6 -6.69 19.23 -7.20
N SER A 7 -6.31 20.45 -7.48
CA SER A 7 -6.49 21.59 -6.57
C SER A 7 -7.97 21.71 -6.13
N GLN A 8 -8.20 22.10 -4.88
CA GLN A 8 -9.52 22.33 -4.27
C GLN A 8 -10.36 21.06 -4.02
N GLY A 9 -9.76 19.87 -4.03
CA GLY A 9 -10.46 18.62 -3.72
C GLY A 9 -11.29 18.03 -4.85
N GLU A 10 -11.20 18.58 -6.05
CA GLU A 10 -11.87 18.01 -7.23
C GLU A 10 -11.25 16.67 -7.61
N LEU A 11 -12.10 15.66 -7.79
CA LEU A 11 -11.71 14.32 -8.21
C LEU A 11 -11.86 14.16 -9.72
N TYR A 12 -10.89 13.52 -10.32
CA TYR A 12 -10.88 13.21 -11.76
C TYR A 12 -10.54 11.74 -11.99
N THR A 13 -11.22 11.13 -12.94
CA THR A 13 -10.81 9.84 -13.51
C THR A 13 -9.93 10.09 -14.71
N ILE A 14 -8.70 9.57 -14.66
CA ILE A 14 -7.70 9.71 -15.73
C ILE A 14 -7.49 8.38 -16.44
N VAL A 15 -7.56 8.42 -17.76
CA VAL A 15 -7.22 7.29 -18.63
C VAL A 15 -5.99 7.63 -19.44
N THR A 16 -4.94 6.84 -19.31
CA THR A 16 -3.67 7.05 -20.01
C THR A 16 -3.33 5.88 -20.92
N ASN A 17 -2.60 6.19 -21.99
CA ASN A 17 -1.96 5.20 -22.84
C ASN A 17 -0.55 4.91 -22.30
N LYS A 18 -0.36 3.75 -21.73
CA LYS A 18 0.91 3.32 -21.13
C LYS A 18 2.05 3.23 -22.17
N SER A 19 1.72 2.86 -23.40
CA SER A 19 2.71 2.75 -24.48
C SER A 19 3.31 4.09 -24.90
N ALA A 20 2.69 5.21 -24.57
CA ALA A 20 3.21 6.53 -24.89
C ALA A 20 4.24 7.07 -23.86
N HIS A 21 4.50 6.34 -22.75
CA HIS A 21 5.54 6.63 -21.75
C HIS A 21 5.61 8.10 -21.28
N GLY A 22 4.45 8.74 -21.09
CA GLY A 22 4.39 10.15 -20.67
C GLY A 22 4.52 11.19 -21.79
N CYS A 23 4.80 10.77 -23.03
CA CYS A 23 4.91 11.63 -24.19
C CYS A 23 3.55 12.08 -24.73
N LYS A 24 3.55 12.85 -25.83
CA LYS A 24 2.34 13.26 -26.55
C LYS A 24 1.45 12.06 -26.88
N GLY A 25 0.18 12.13 -26.50
CA GLY A 25 -0.77 11.02 -26.66
C GLY A 25 -0.85 10.07 -25.48
N SER A 26 -0.14 10.34 -24.37
CA SER A 26 -0.29 9.59 -23.12
C SER A 26 -1.66 9.80 -22.48
N LEU A 27 -2.18 11.02 -22.46
CA LEU A 27 -3.50 11.31 -21.92
C LEU A 27 -4.56 10.95 -22.96
N VAL A 28 -5.42 9.97 -22.63
CA VAL A 28 -6.54 9.53 -23.46
C VAL A 28 -7.82 10.26 -23.07
N ALA A 29 -8.10 10.36 -21.77
CA ALA A 29 -9.24 11.06 -21.23
C ALA A 29 -8.95 11.55 -19.81
N MET A 30 -9.52 12.71 -19.48
CA MET A 30 -9.59 13.26 -18.13
C MET A 30 -11.04 13.68 -17.88
N ILE A 31 -11.69 13.04 -16.94
CA ILE A 31 -13.13 13.15 -16.72
C ILE A 31 -13.35 13.59 -15.27
N GLN A 32 -14.05 14.68 -15.06
CA GLN A 32 -14.39 15.17 -13.74
C GLN A 32 -15.36 14.18 -13.04
N GLY A 33 -15.03 13.81 -11.84
CA GLY A 33 -15.74 12.86 -11.00
C GLY A 33 -15.31 11.42 -11.20
N THR A 34 -15.83 10.56 -10.32
CA THR A 34 -15.48 9.13 -10.21
C THR A 34 -16.70 8.21 -10.35
N LYS A 35 -17.92 8.78 -10.56
CA LYS A 35 -19.13 8.00 -10.76
C LYS A 35 -19.05 7.19 -12.05
N SER A 36 -19.22 5.87 -11.94
CA SER A 36 -19.03 4.94 -13.06
C SER A 36 -19.89 5.26 -14.28
N GLU A 37 -21.15 5.65 -14.08
CA GLU A 37 -22.06 6.00 -15.18
C GLU A 37 -21.54 7.19 -15.99
N ASN A 38 -21.07 8.24 -15.30
CA ASN A 38 -20.54 9.42 -15.92
C ASN A 38 -19.25 9.11 -16.72
N VAL A 39 -18.36 8.36 -16.11
CA VAL A 39 -17.09 7.97 -16.77
C VAL A 39 -17.37 7.09 -18.00
N ILE A 40 -18.25 6.12 -17.88
CA ILE A 40 -18.66 5.26 -19.00
C ILE A 40 -19.28 6.09 -20.13
N TYR A 41 -20.15 7.05 -19.81
CA TYR A 41 -20.75 7.95 -20.79
C TYR A 41 -19.70 8.70 -21.60
N TYR A 42 -18.73 9.35 -20.95
CA TYR A 42 -17.68 10.07 -21.65
C TYR A 42 -16.75 9.15 -22.44
N LEU A 43 -16.37 8.00 -21.90
CA LEU A 43 -15.54 7.04 -22.62
C LEU A 43 -16.26 6.40 -23.80
N SER A 44 -17.59 6.30 -23.74
CA SER A 44 -18.39 5.79 -24.87
C SER A 44 -18.37 6.70 -26.10
N LYS A 45 -18.06 8.00 -25.95
CA LYS A 45 -17.86 8.95 -27.04
C LYS A 45 -16.60 8.68 -27.86
N LEU A 46 -15.65 7.93 -27.30
CA LEU A 46 -14.48 7.48 -28.07
C LEU A 46 -14.93 6.47 -29.15
N PRO A 47 -14.36 6.53 -30.38
CA PRO A 47 -14.72 5.61 -31.44
C PRO A 47 -14.68 4.14 -30.99
N ARG A 48 -15.76 3.42 -31.23
CA ARG A 48 -15.87 1.99 -30.82
C ARG A 48 -14.72 1.15 -31.37
N THR A 49 -14.29 1.41 -32.60
CA THR A 49 -13.14 0.73 -33.21
C THR A 49 -11.83 0.91 -32.44
N LYS A 50 -11.61 2.08 -31.82
CA LYS A 50 -10.44 2.33 -30.96
C LYS A 50 -10.59 1.61 -29.62
N ARG A 51 -11.78 1.64 -28.99
CA ARG A 51 -12.04 0.98 -27.70
C ARG A 51 -11.89 -0.54 -27.79
N LEU A 52 -12.34 -1.14 -28.90
CA LEU A 52 -12.22 -2.59 -29.15
C LEU A 52 -10.78 -3.06 -29.40
N LYS A 53 -9.88 -2.15 -29.78
CA LYS A 53 -8.44 -2.45 -29.98
C LYS A 53 -7.64 -2.46 -28.69
N VAL A 54 -8.20 -2.00 -27.57
CA VAL A 54 -7.52 -2.04 -26.28
C VAL A 54 -7.40 -3.49 -25.83
N LYS A 55 -6.17 -3.96 -25.66
CA LYS A 55 -5.88 -5.36 -25.27
C LYS A 55 -5.82 -5.54 -23.77
N GLU A 56 -5.35 -4.54 -23.06
CA GLU A 56 -5.14 -4.58 -21.62
C GLU A 56 -5.49 -3.22 -20.99
N ILE A 57 -6.10 -3.26 -19.81
CA ILE A 57 -6.36 -2.09 -19.01
C ILE A 57 -5.95 -2.34 -17.56
N THR A 58 -5.00 -1.56 -17.08
CA THR A 58 -4.59 -1.58 -15.68
C THR A 58 -5.49 -0.64 -14.88
N ILE A 59 -6.04 -1.15 -13.80
CA ILE A 59 -6.92 -0.42 -12.88
C ILE A 59 -6.51 -0.66 -11.43
N ASP A 60 -7.00 0.17 -10.52
CA ASP A 60 -6.97 -0.09 -9.09
C ASP A 60 -7.90 -1.27 -8.71
N LEU A 61 -8.01 -1.55 -7.42
CA LEU A 61 -8.86 -2.64 -6.90
C LEU A 61 -10.33 -2.24 -6.76
N SER A 62 -10.72 -1.03 -7.20
CA SER A 62 -12.06 -0.49 -7.05
C SER A 62 -13.08 -1.24 -7.92
N PRO A 63 -14.26 -1.64 -7.36
CA PRO A 63 -15.35 -2.22 -8.15
C PRO A 63 -15.88 -1.28 -9.24
N SER A 64 -15.90 0.03 -8.99
CA SER A 64 -16.31 1.05 -9.96
C SER A 64 -15.39 1.08 -11.17
N MET A 65 -14.07 1.05 -10.96
CA MET A 65 -13.08 0.97 -12.03
C MET A 65 -13.19 -0.31 -12.85
N LYS A 66 -13.51 -1.43 -12.20
CA LYS A 66 -13.75 -2.72 -12.89
C LYS A 66 -14.99 -2.64 -13.78
N LEU A 67 -16.07 -1.99 -13.30
CA LEU A 67 -17.28 -1.78 -14.09
C LEU A 67 -17.01 -0.89 -15.30
N ILE A 68 -16.32 0.25 -15.11
CA ILE A 68 -15.92 1.17 -16.16
C ILE A 68 -15.10 0.44 -17.23
N ALA A 69 -14.07 -0.30 -16.82
CA ALA A 69 -13.19 -1.04 -17.72
C ALA A 69 -13.97 -2.03 -18.58
N LYS A 70 -14.84 -2.85 -17.98
CA LYS A 70 -15.67 -3.82 -18.69
C LYS A 70 -16.63 -3.17 -19.71
N ARG A 71 -17.23 -2.04 -19.37
CA ARG A 71 -18.21 -1.35 -20.24
C ARG A 71 -17.53 -0.54 -21.32
N ALA A 72 -16.45 0.17 -21.00
CA ALA A 72 -15.77 1.02 -21.97
C ALA A 72 -14.86 0.24 -22.92
N PHE A 73 -14.22 -0.83 -22.45
CA PHE A 73 -13.19 -1.60 -23.18
C PHE A 73 -13.47 -3.11 -23.12
N PRO A 74 -14.53 -3.60 -23.79
CA PRO A 74 -15.05 -4.95 -23.57
C PRO A 74 -14.07 -6.08 -23.99
N ASN A 75 -13.12 -5.80 -24.88
CA ASN A 75 -12.12 -6.77 -25.33
C ASN A 75 -10.84 -6.74 -24.48
N ALA A 76 -10.73 -5.80 -23.54
CA ALA A 76 -9.51 -5.64 -22.76
C ALA A 76 -9.42 -6.64 -21.61
N THR A 77 -8.26 -7.25 -21.43
CA THR A 77 -7.93 -7.96 -20.20
C THR A 77 -7.72 -6.95 -19.08
N ILE A 78 -8.45 -7.13 -17.98
CA ILE A 78 -8.32 -6.27 -16.80
C ILE A 78 -7.16 -6.77 -15.96
N VAL A 79 -6.23 -5.86 -15.64
CA VAL A 79 -5.07 -6.11 -14.80
C VAL A 79 -5.16 -5.21 -13.57
N SER A 80 -5.03 -5.79 -12.38
CA SER A 80 -4.95 -5.02 -11.14
C SER A 80 -3.58 -4.35 -11.02
N ASP A 81 -3.57 -3.08 -10.60
CA ASP A 81 -2.32 -2.37 -10.37
C ASP A 81 -1.65 -2.91 -9.09
N ARG A 82 -0.45 -3.47 -9.25
CA ARG A 82 0.35 -3.99 -8.14
C ARG A 82 0.67 -2.94 -7.07
N PHE A 83 0.74 -1.67 -7.46
CA PHE A 83 1.00 -0.58 -6.52
C PHE A 83 -0.10 -0.50 -5.45
N HIS A 84 -1.36 -0.62 -5.86
CA HIS A 84 -2.49 -0.59 -4.92
C HIS A 84 -2.50 -1.81 -3.99
N VAL A 85 -2.13 -3.01 -4.49
CA VAL A 85 -1.98 -4.20 -3.65
C VAL A 85 -0.88 -4.00 -2.61
N GLN A 86 0.28 -3.47 -3.04
CA GLN A 86 1.41 -3.21 -2.14
C GLN A 86 1.10 -2.11 -1.12
N LYS A 87 0.34 -1.09 -1.53
CA LYS A 87 -0.15 -0.05 -0.62
C LYS A 87 -1.01 -0.63 0.50
N LEU A 88 -1.99 -1.50 0.17
CA LEU A 88 -2.83 -2.18 1.17
C LEU A 88 -2.01 -2.99 2.16
N MET A 89 -1.00 -3.73 1.70
CA MET A 89 -0.09 -4.46 2.59
C MET A 89 0.67 -3.53 3.54
N ASN A 90 1.20 -2.43 3.02
CA ASN A 90 1.90 -1.44 3.83
C ASN A 90 0.99 -0.77 4.85
N GLU A 91 -0.26 -0.49 4.48
CA GLU A 91 -1.29 0.04 5.38
C GLU A 91 -1.59 -0.96 6.50
N ALA A 92 -1.82 -2.24 6.18
CA ALA A 92 -2.09 -3.28 7.17
C ALA A 92 -0.94 -3.43 8.19
N ILE A 93 0.33 -3.43 7.74
CA ILE A 93 1.49 -3.47 8.65
C ILE A 93 1.55 -2.19 9.49
N SER A 94 1.26 -1.04 8.89
CA SER A 94 1.24 0.23 9.61
C SER A 94 0.17 0.25 10.70
N ASP A 95 -1.02 -0.27 10.42
CA ASP A 95 -2.13 -0.35 11.37
C ASP A 95 -1.77 -1.29 12.53
N LEU A 96 -1.23 -2.48 12.24
CA LEU A 96 -0.73 -3.39 13.26
C LEU A 96 0.31 -2.71 14.18
N ARG A 97 1.26 -1.97 13.59
CA ARG A 97 2.25 -1.20 14.36
C ARG A 97 1.61 -0.09 15.21
N VAL A 98 0.58 0.57 14.68
CA VAL A 98 -0.16 1.62 15.40
C VAL A 98 -0.91 1.04 16.59
N ASP A 99 -1.53 -0.13 16.44
CA ASP A 99 -2.21 -0.83 17.53
C ASP A 99 -1.24 -1.17 18.67
N TYR A 100 -0.06 -1.69 18.35
CA TYR A 100 0.98 -1.92 19.36
C TYR A 100 1.45 -0.63 20.01
N ARG A 101 1.52 0.47 19.25
CA ARG A 101 1.90 1.78 19.79
C ARG A 101 0.88 2.31 20.78
N TRP A 102 -0.42 2.16 20.51
CA TRP A 102 -1.47 2.55 21.44
C TRP A 102 -1.41 1.72 22.71
N LYS A 103 -1.25 0.41 22.62
CA LYS A 103 -1.06 -0.46 23.78
C LYS A 103 0.17 -0.06 24.61
N ALA A 104 1.27 0.30 23.96
CA ALA A 104 2.47 0.77 24.65
C ALA A 104 2.26 2.12 25.36
N ILE A 105 1.45 3.02 24.77
CA ILE A 105 1.09 4.31 25.40
C ILE A 105 0.20 4.06 26.62
N ASP A 106 -0.80 3.21 26.52
CA ASP A 106 -1.71 2.90 27.61
C ASP A 106 -0.97 2.24 28.77
N GLN A 107 -0.07 1.32 28.46
CA GLN A 107 0.79 0.69 29.48
C GLN A 107 1.69 1.72 30.17
N GLU A 108 2.35 2.61 29.41
CA GLU A 108 3.19 3.68 29.95
C GLU A 108 2.39 4.62 30.86
N ASN A 109 1.16 4.97 30.47
CA ASN A 109 0.28 5.81 31.28
C ASN A 109 -0.13 5.14 32.61
N GLN A 110 -0.39 3.83 32.58
CA GLN A 110 -0.67 3.05 33.80
C GLN A 110 0.55 2.98 34.72
N GLU A 111 1.75 2.73 34.18
CA GLU A 111 3.01 2.72 34.93
C GLU A 111 3.31 4.08 35.57
N ILE A 112 3.02 5.19 34.85
CA ILE A 112 3.15 6.56 35.38
C ILE A 112 2.19 6.79 36.54
N ALA A 113 0.92 6.38 36.42
CA ALA A 113 -0.08 6.54 37.47
C ALA A 113 0.32 5.77 38.73
N LEU A 114 0.73 4.50 38.58
CA LEU A 114 1.20 3.67 39.69
C LEU A 114 2.44 4.27 40.37
N ALA A 115 3.41 4.76 39.59
CA ALA A 115 4.59 5.42 40.15
C ALA A 115 4.23 6.66 40.97
N LYS A 116 3.25 7.43 40.51
CA LYS A 116 2.74 8.63 41.20
C LYS A 116 2.05 8.27 42.52
N GLU A 117 1.23 7.22 42.55
CA GLU A 117 0.54 6.75 43.74
C GLU A 117 1.52 6.36 44.85
N VAL A 118 2.65 5.76 44.51
CA VAL A 118 3.69 5.36 45.47
C VAL A 118 4.77 6.43 45.68
N GLY A 119 4.56 7.67 45.18
CA GLY A 119 5.47 8.79 45.36
C GLY A 119 6.82 8.63 44.65
N ARG A 120 6.91 7.78 43.61
CA ARG A 120 8.14 7.51 42.86
C ARG A 120 8.14 8.23 41.52
N LYS A 121 9.34 8.63 41.06
CA LYS A 121 9.51 9.15 39.70
C LYS A 121 9.45 7.99 38.71
N PHE A 122 8.58 8.09 37.71
CA PHE A 122 8.56 7.13 36.61
C PHE A 122 9.82 7.27 35.75
N ILE A 123 10.44 6.12 35.43
CA ILE A 123 11.59 6.04 34.53
C ILE A 123 11.22 5.01 33.45
N PRO A 124 11.05 5.43 32.18
CA PRO A 124 10.69 4.50 31.12
C PRO A 124 11.81 3.50 30.85
N HIS A 125 11.44 2.26 30.56
CA HIS A 125 12.39 1.27 30.07
C HIS A 125 12.91 1.72 28.68
N THR A 126 14.23 1.64 28.48
CA THR A 126 14.91 1.94 27.22
C THR A 126 15.60 0.70 26.68
N PHE A 127 15.51 0.48 25.38
CA PHE A 127 16.24 -0.57 24.67
C PHE A 127 17.70 -0.18 24.43
N GLU A 128 18.50 -1.11 23.91
CA GLU A 128 19.94 -0.95 23.67
C GLU A 128 20.27 0.22 22.71
N ASN A 129 19.31 0.62 21.85
CA ASN A 129 19.42 1.76 20.94
C ASN A 129 18.97 3.10 21.55
N GLY A 130 18.59 3.11 22.84
CA GLY A 130 18.08 4.28 23.57
C GLY A 130 16.61 4.63 23.30
N ASP A 131 15.89 3.87 22.49
CA ASP A 131 14.45 4.07 22.29
C ASP A 131 13.65 3.49 23.46
N THR A 132 12.60 4.19 23.91
CA THR A 132 11.53 3.58 24.72
C THR A 132 10.61 2.75 23.82
N ARG A 133 9.73 1.89 24.38
CA ARG A 133 8.73 1.12 23.62
C ARG A 133 7.94 2.00 22.66
N ARG A 134 7.43 3.12 23.16
CA ARG A 134 6.67 4.08 22.39
C ARG A 134 7.48 4.75 21.27
N GLN A 135 8.77 5.06 21.52
CA GLN A 135 9.68 5.64 20.54
C GLN A 135 10.07 4.63 19.48
N LEU A 136 10.37 3.37 19.86
CA LEU A 136 10.66 2.27 18.94
C LEU A 136 9.54 2.11 17.91
N LEU A 137 8.30 1.98 18.36
CA LEU A 137 7.13 1.83 17.50
C LEU A 137 6.86 3.07 16.62
N ALA A 138 7.06 4.29 17.16
CA ALA A 138 6.90 5.52 16.39
C ALA A 138 7.93 5.64 15.27
N ARG A 139 9.21 5.41 15.60
CA ARG A 139 10.34 5.58 14.67
C ARG A 139 10.47 4.45 13.65
N SER A 140 9.76 3.32 13.86
CA SER A 140 9.77 2.17 12.96
C SER A 140 8.83 2.31 11.75
N ARG A 141 8.03 3.39 11.65
CA ARG A 141 7.08 3.58 10.54
C ARG A 141 7.69 3.35 9.16
N HIS A 142 8.83 3.97 8.88
CA HIS A 142 9.49 3.86 7.57
C HIS A 142 10.32 2.58 7.41
N ILE A 143 10.63 1.88 8.50
CA ILE A 143 11.36 0.61 8.47
C ILE A 143 10.46 -0.47 7.89
N VAL A 144 9.24 -0.61 8.41
CA VAL A 144 8.30 -1.65 8.00
C VAL A 144 7.73 -1.46 6.59
N MET A 145 7.83 -0.25 6.02
CA MET A 145 7.41 0.06 4.64
C MET A 145 8.54 -0.05 3.61
N LYS A 146 9.77 -0.31 4.04
CA LYS A 146 10.97 -0.24 3.21
C LYS A 146 11.63 -1.60 3.12
N HIS A 147 12.08 -1.98 1.93
CA HIS A 147 12.83 -3.23 1.77
C HIS A 147 14.10 -3.20 2.63
N PHE A 148 14.42 -4.30 3.32
CA PHE A 148 15.54 -4.41 4.25
C PHE A 148 16.90 -4.05 3.64
N SER A 149 17.12 -4.31 2.35
CA SER A 149 18.38 -3.93 1.66
C SER A 149 18.61 -2.43 1.57
N LYS A 150 17.58 -1.62 1.82
CA LYS A 150 17.64 -0.16 1.79
C LYS A 150 17.69 0.46 3.20
N TRP A 151 17.81 -0.35 4.24
CA TRP A 151 17.94 0.15 5.60
C TRP A 151 19.34 0.66 5.87
N THR A 152 19.42 1.79 6.57
CA THR A 152 20.68 2.23 7.19
C THR A 152 21.03 1.34 8.38
N ASP A 153 22.27 1.39 8.85
CA ASP A 153 22.68 0.56 9.98
C ASP A 153 21.91 0.89 11.27
N SER A 154 21.53 2.16 11.46
CA SER A 154 20.65 2.55 12.56
C SER A 154 19.23 1.96 12.38
N GLN A 155 18.71 1.86 11.15
CA GLN A 155 17.43 1.23 10.87
C GLN A 155 17.49 -0.28 11.06
N LYS A 156 18.57 -0.95 10.69
CA LYS A 156 18.77 -2.39 10.92
C LYS A 156 18.73 -2.71 12.42
N ARG A 157 19.53 -2.02 13.22
CA ARG A 157 19.52 -2.20 14.69
C ARG A 157 18.14 -1.97 15.30
N ARG A 158 17.41 -0.96 14.82
CA ARG A 158 16.04 -0.71 15.30
C ARG A 158 15.06 -1.81 14.85
N ALA A 159 15.20 -2.33 13.63
CA ALA A 159 14.39 -3.43 13.13
C ALA A 159 14.62 -4.71 13.92
N GLU A 160 15.85 -5.05 14.28
CA GLU A 160 16.19 -6.21 15.12
C GLU A 160 15.48 -6.14 16.47
N ILE A 161 15.53 -4.98 17.14
CA ILE A 161 14.80 -4.78 18.40
C ILE A 161 13.30 -4.85 18.18
N LEU A 162 12.76 -4.19 17.14
CA LEU A 162 11.33 -4.19 16.84
C LEU A 162 10.80 -5.61 16.64
N PHE A 163 11.48 -6.41 15.86
CA PHE A 163 11.04 -7.77 15.52
C PHE A 163 11.18 -8.73 16.68
N ARG A 164 12.22 -8.57 17.51
CA ARG A 164 12.35 -9.33 18.76
C ARG A 164 11.21 -9.06 19.74
N GLU A 165 10.83 -7.78 19.89
CA GLU A 165 9.80 -7.36 20.84
C GLU A 165 8.37 -7.56 20.29
N TYR A 166 8.20 -7.53 18.96
CA TYR A 166 6.90 -7.62 18.28
C TYR A 166 6.94 -8.62 17.11
N PRO A 167 6.99 -9.94 17.39
CA PRO A 167 7.10 -10.97 16.34
C PRO A 167 6.00 -10.90 15.27
N ALA A 168 4.78 -10.49 15.64
CA ALA A 168 3.69 -10.32 14.67
C ALA A 168 3.97 -9.23 13.63
N ILE A 169 4.74 -8.19 13.98
CA ILE A 169 5.19 -7.17 13.01
C ILE A 169 6.23 -7.77 12.07
N GLU A 170 7.14 -8.62 12.57
CA GLU A 170 8.12 -9.33 11.74
C GLU A 170 7.43 -10.25 10.73
N GLU A 171 6.45 -11.04 11.20
CA GLU A 171 5.68 -11.93 10.35
C GLU A 171 4.96 -11.17 9.23
N ALA A 172 4.21 -10.12 9.59
CA ALA A 172 3.52 -9.26 8.61
C ALA A 172 4.50 -8.62 7.62
N TYR A 173 5.66 -8.16 8.08
CA TYR A 173 6.73 -7.64 7.23
C TYR A 173 7.28 -8.71 6.28
N SER A 174 7.54 -9.92 6.77
CA SER A 174 8.02 -11.05 5.96
C SER A 174 7.03 -11.41 4.84
N ILE A 175 5.73 -11.49 5.16
CA ILE A 175 4.66 -11.72 4.19
C ILE A 175 4.66 -10.65 3.11
N SER A 176 4.75 -9.37 3.49
CA SER A 176 4.82 -8.25 2.55
C SER A 176 6.06 -8.30 1.64
N MET A 177 7.22 -8.69 2.19
CA MET A 177 8.45 -8.81 1.41
C MET A 177 8.39 -9.96 0.41
N LYS A 178 7.81 -11.10 0.79
CA LYS A 178 7.57 -12.24 -0.13
C LYS A 178 6.66 -11.82 -1.30
N LEU A 179 5.57 -11.10 -1.03
CA LEU A 179 4.69 -10.58 -2.09
C LEU A 179 5.42 -9.61 -3.02
N THR A 180 6.21 -8.70 -2.45
CA THR A 180 7.04 -7.75 -3.21
C THR A 180 8.03 -8.49 -4.13
N GLN A 181 8.62 -9.58 -3.65
CA GLN A 181 9.54 -10.40 -4.43
C GLN A 181 8.82 -11.08 -5.59
N ILE A 182 7.61 -11.62 -5.37
CA ILE A 182 6.79 -12.22 -6.44
C ILE A 182 6.52 -11.20 -7.54
N PHE A 183 6.09 -9.97 -7.18
CA PHE A 183 5.81 -8.91 -8.15
C PHE A 183 7.04 -8.39 -8.90
N ASN A 184 8.22 -8.49 -8.33
CA ASN A 184 9.47 -8.06 -8.96
C ASN A 184 10.13 -9.16 -9.80
N THR A 185 9.70 -10.42 -9.65
CA THR A 185 10.24 -11.54 -10.42
C THR A 185 9.56 -11.61 -11.77
N ARG A 186 10.35 -11.50 -12.85
CA ARG A 186 9.84 -11.75 -14.20
C ARG A 186 9.71 -13.26 -14.41
N CYS A 187 8.50 -13.73 -14.60
CA CYS A 187 8.20 -15.14 -14.87
C CYS A 187 6.92 -15.25 -15.70
N GLU A 188 6.66 -16.44 -16.22
CA GLU A 188 5.40 -16.75 -16.92
C GLU A 188 4.20 -16.62 -15.96
N LYS A 189 3.04 -16.31 -16.54
CA LYS A 189 1.79 -16.08 -15.80
C LYS A 189 1.44 -17.25 -14.87
N ASN A 190 1.57 -18.49 -15.34
CA ASN A 190 1.22 -19.66 -14.55
C ASN A 190 2.16 -19.82 -13.33
N VAL A 191 3.46 -19.57 -13.52
CA VAL A 191 4.45 -19.59 -12.45
C VAL A 191 4.15 -18.49 -11.41
N ALA A 192 3.76 -17.28 -11.88
CA ALA A 192 3.37 -16.20 -10.98
C ALA A 192 2.13 -16.57 -10.16
N LEU A 193 1.12 -17.17 -10.78
CA LEU A 193 -0.10 -17.61 -10.10
C LEU A 193 0.20 -18.69 -9.06
N THR A 194 1.04 -19.68 -9.38
CA THR A 194 1.46 -20.71 -8.40
C THR A 194 2.17 -20.08 -7.20
N LYS A 195 3.10 -19.13 -7.43
CA LYS A 195 3.77 -18.42 -6.33
C LYS A 195 2.81 -17.58 -5.47
N LEU A 196 1.80 -16.97 -6.09
CA LEU A 196 0.78 -16.23 -5.35
C LEU A 196 -0.11 -17.15 -4.53
N SER A 197 -0.49 -18.32 -5.05
CA SER A 197 -1.23 -19.33 -4.28
C SER A 197 -0.42 -19.78 -3.07
N GLN A 198 0.84 -20.16 -3.25
CA GLN A 198 1.74 -20.56 -2.16
C GLN A 198 2.02 -19.45 -1.13
N TRP A 199 1.87 -18.20 -1.54
CA TRP A 199 2.00 -17.07 -0.62
C TRP A 199 0.74 -16.86 0.20
N TYR A 200 -0.42 -17.17 -0.37
CA TYR A 200 -1.73 -17.02 0.28
C TYR A 200 -2.00 -18.14 1.30
N ASP A 201 -1.59 -19.38 1.04
CA ASP A 201 -1.69 -20.54 1.92
C ASP A 201 -0.74 -20.43 3.14
#